data_ea3fabd56cee1ab9968e97b347665eae
#
_entry.id   ea3fabd56cee1ab9968e97b347665eae
#
_cell.length_a   1.000
_cell.length_b   1.000
_cell.length_c   1.000
_cell.angle_alpha   90.00
_cell.angle_beta   90.00
_cell.angle_gamma   90.00
#
_symmetry.space_group_name_H-M   'P 1'
#
loop_
_entity.id
_entity.type
_entity.pdbx_description
1 polymer ?
#
loop_
_entity_poly.entity_id
_entity_poly.type
_entity_poly.pdbx_seq_one_letter_code
_entity_poly.pdbx_strand_id
1 'polypeptide(L)'
;MQARFGHACCRETIRAALHRLGLSWKKAKKLLGRANPGRRAAFVEQLCPLLDGAQRDRHQLVCLDEAHIHQDVDLGHGWGERGKRFHVASSSPGLSAKVLFSGKPLSLTYGLYLYNEGQVRVWPYARANGEHTIDVLRRLRAELPDVKLVVVWDGAPYHRARAVWAEAARLGITLAPLPGYSPDLMPVEALWRWLREDVTYHHCHATANDLTRRVAAFEAQVNQNPCAVADRLWVKDHLDPHEEKLRFSN
;
A
#
# COMPACT_ATOMS: atom_id res chain seq x y z
N MET A 1 -35.93 19.07 9.29
CA MET A 1 -37.00 18.83 8.30
C MET A 1 -38.27 19.61 8.74
N GLN A 2 -38.81 19.34 9.90
CA GLN A 2 -40.03 20.01 10.37
C GLN A 2 -39.91 21.56 10.39
N ALA A 3 -38.82 22.10 10.92
CA ALA A 3 -38.58 23.55 10.98
C ALA A 3 -38.40 24.23 9.60
N ARG A 4 -38.00 23.51 8.58
CA ARG A 4 -37.74 24.08 7.25
C ARG A 4 -38.79 23.76 6.20
N PHE A 5 -39.52 22.65 6.35
CA PHE A 5 -40.44 22.14 5.33
C PHE A 5 -41.85 21.82 5.88
N GLY A 6 -42.11 22.09 7.17
CA GLY A 6 -43.42 21.84 7.81
C GLY A 6 -43.82 20.36 7.95
N HIS A 7 -42.99 19.43 7.52
CA HIS A 7 -43.29 17.99 7.55
C HIS A 7 -42.44 17.25 8.59
N ALA A 8 -43.10 16.50 9.46
CA ALA A 8 -42.46 15.55 10.34
C ALA A 8 -42.32 14.20 9.62
N CYS A 9 -41.12 13.70 9.50
CA CYS A 9 -40.86 12.37 8.97
C CYS A 9 -39.79 11.65 9.81
N CYS A 10 -39.91 10.35 9.93
CA CYS A 10 -38.94 9.56 10.64
C CYS A 10 -37.68 9.32 9.76
N ARG A 11 -36.60 8.90 10.39
CA ARG A 11 -35.33 8.61 9.73
C ARG A 11 -35.48 7.60 8.60
N GLU A 12 -36.28 6.55 8.79
CA GLU A 12 -36.45 5.49 7.79
C GLU A 12 -37.24 5.99 6.56
N THR A 13 -38.18 6.92 6.74
CA THR A 13 -38.88 7.56 5.61
C THR A 13 -37.89 8.33 4.73
N ILE A 14 -36.96 9.07 5.33
CA ILE A 14 -35.91 9.80 4.60
C ILE A 14 -35.00 8.82 3.88
N ARG A 15 -34.59 7.77 4.57
CA ARG A 15 -33.71 6.72 3.98
C ARG A 15 -34.38 6.06 2.77
N ALA A 16 -35.63 5.65 2.90
CA ALA A 16 -36.40 5.04 1.82
C ALA A 16 -36.54 5.99 0.61
N ALA A 17 -36.76 7.28 0.86
CA ALA A 17 -36.81 8.28 -0.20
C ALA A 17 -35.50 8.43 -0.92
N LEU A 18 -34.37 8.48 -0.18
CA LEU A 18 -33.02 8.53 -0.77
C LEU A 18 -32.71 7.29 -1.62
N HIS A 19 -33.08 6.08 -1.15
CA HIS A 19 -32.95 4.87 -1.94
C HIS A 19 -33.76 4.89 -3.23
N ARG A 20 -35.01 5.38 -3.20
CA ARG A 20 -35.84 5.54 -4.42
C ARG A 20 -35.25 6.52 -5.43
N LEU A 21 -34.45 7.49 -4.96
CA LEU A 21 -33.69 8.42 -5.80
C LEU A 21 -32.35 7.84 -6.27
N GLY A 22 -32.08 6.55 -6.07
CA GLY A 22 -30.82 5.91 -6.46
C GLY A 22 -29.64 6.23 -5.55
N LEU A 23 -29.87 6.94 -4.43
CA LEU A 23 -28.81 7.31 -3.49
C LEU A 23 -28.59 6.21 -2.46
N SER A 24 -27.33 5.91 -2.15
CA SER A 24 -26.93 4.99 -1.09
C SER A 24 -25.97 5.66 -0.12
N TRP A 25 -26.05 5.27 1.15
CA TRP A 25 -25.09 5.74 2.15
C TRP A 25 -23.72 5.15 1.88
N LYS A 26 -22.74 5.99 1.50
CA LYS A 26 -21.38 5.60 1.16
C LYS A 26 -20.38 6.37 2.01
N LYS A 27 -19.28 5.71 2.39
CA LYS A 27 -18.13 6.40 2.96
C LYS A 27 -17.47 7.25 1.87
N ALA A 28 -17.34 8.55 2.12
CA ALA A 28 -16.64 9.43 1.19
C ALA A 28 -15.17 8.97 1.06
N LYS A 29 -14.70 8.81 -0.17
CA LYS A 29 -13.27 8.65 -0.46
C LYS A 29 -12.66 10.02 -0.68
N LYS A 30 -11.42 10.21 -0.19
CA LYS A 30 -10.68 11.43 -0.51
C LYS A 30 -10.33 11.41 -2.00
N LEU A 31 -10.80 12.40 -2.75
CA LEU A 31 -10.30 12.68 -4.08
C LEU A 31 -8.99 13.47 -3.92
N LEU A 32 -7.91 12.94 -4.45
CA LEU A 32 -6.61 13.60 -4.39
C LEU A 32 -6.60 14.72 -5.45
N GLY A 33 -7.04 15.91 -5.09
CA GLY A 33 -7.19 17.06 -5.98
C GLY A 33 -5.88 17.55 -6.62
N ARG A 34 -4.74 16.97 -6.25
CA ARG A 34 -3.42 17.21 -6.88
C ARG A 34 -3.03 16.12 -7.89
N ALA A 35 -3.83 15.06 -8.03
CA ALA A 35 -3.60 14.07 -9.07
C ALA A 35 -3.78 14.69 -10.45
N ASN A 36 -2.88 14.41 -11.37
CA ASN A 36 -2.95 14.88 -12.75
C ASN A 36 -3.51 13.77 -13.65
N PRO A 37 -4.73 13.90 -14.17
CA PRO A 37 -5.36 12.84 -14.96
C PRO A 37 -4.57 12.45 -16.21
N GLY A 38 -3.97 13.45 -16.90
CA GLY A 38 -3.18 13.19 -18.11
C GLY A 38 -1.91 12.39 -17.81
N ARG A 39 -1.20 12.71 -16.71
CA ARG A 39 -0.01 11.94 -16.30
C ARG A 39 -0.38 10.52 -15.85
N ARG A 40 -1.55 10.37 -15.22
CA ARG A 40 -2.04 9.04 -14.80
C ARG A 40 -2.39 8.20 -16.02
N ALA A 41 -3.11 8.74 -17.00
CA ALA A 41 -3.43 8.04 -18.24
C ALA A 41 -2.15 7.63 -19.00
N ALA A 42 -1.20 8.53 -19.16
CA ALA A 42 0.09 8.22 -19.78
C ALA A 42 0.87 7.14 -19.02
N PHE A 43 0.80 7.12 -17.68
CA PHE A 43 1.44 6.08 -16.89
C PHE A 43 0.73 4.72 -17.07
N VAL A 44 -0.60 4.69 -17.12
CA VAL A 44 -1.37 3.46 -17.38
C VAL A 44 -1.01 2.89 -18.75
N GLU A 45 -0.90 3.74 -19.79
CA GLU A 45 -0.42 3.33 -21.12
C GLU A 45 1.00 2.74 -21.07
N GLN A 46 1.86 3.26 -20.20
CA GLN A 46 3.22 2.76 -19.98
C GLN A 46 3.23 1.46 -19.17
N LEU A 47 2.33 1.31 -18.21
CA LEU A 47 2.27 0.15 -17.31
C LEU A 47 1.71 -1.09 -18.03
N CYS A 48 0.75 -0.95 -18.93
CA CYS A 48 0.17 -2.07 -19.66
C CYS A 48 1.23 -2.94 -20.38
N PRO A 49 2.16 -2.40 -21.20
CA PRO A 49 3.20 -3.21 -21.81
C PRO A 49 4.22 -3.78 -20.80
N LEU A 50 4.41 -3.15 -19.64
CA LEU A 50 5.24 -3.71 -18.57
C LEU A 50 4.58 -4.93 -17.93
N LEU A 51 3.27 -4.87 -17.66
CA LEU A 51 2.49 -6.02 -17.17
C LEU A 51 2.47 -7.17 -18.18
N ASP A 52 2.21 -6.86 -19.47
CA ASP A 52 2.23 -7.85 -20.55
C ASP A 52 3.63 -8.48 -20.72
N GLY A 53 4.69 -7.68 -20.58
CA GLY A 53 6.05 -8.18 -20.61
C GLY A 53 6.38 -9.09 -19.42
N ALA A 54 5.89 -8.75 -18.23
CA ALA A 54 6.05 -9.57 -17.03
C ALA A 54 5.28 -10.89 -17.12
N GLN A 55 4.04 -10.86 -17.61
CA GLN A 55 3.23 -12.07 -17.86
C GLN A 55 3.85 -13.04 -18.87
N ARG A 56 4.74 -12.54 -19.74
CA ARG A 56 5.49 -13.33 -20.72
C ARG A 56 6.93 -13.59 -20.31
N ASP A 57 7.26 -13.38 -19.03
CA ASP A 57 8.60 -13.58 -18.45
C ASP A 57 9.74 -12.84 -19.18
N ARG A 58 9.43 -11.71 -19.85
CA ARG A 58 10.45 -10.87 -20.49
C ARG A 58 11.27 -10.07 -19.50
N HIS A 59 10.73 -9.84 -18.32
CA HIS A 59 11.35 -9.18 -17.17
C HIS A 59 10.57 -9.50 -15.91
N GLN A 60 11.21 -9.36 -14.76
CA GLN A 60 10.56 -9.36 -13.46
C GLN A 60 10.06 -7.95 -13.16
N LEU A 61 8.76 -7.80 -12.98
CA LEU A 61 8.14 -6.55 -12.54
C LEU A 61 8.07 -6.55 -11.01
N VAL A 62 8.59 -5.51 -10.40
CA VAL A 62 8.60 -5.32 -8.94
C VAL A 62 7.91 -4.00 -8.62
N CYS A 63 6.88 -4.03 -7.78
CA CYS A 63 6.31 -2.83 -7.19
C CYS A 63 6.93 -2.61 -5.82
N LEU A 64 7.44 -1.42 -5.56
CA LEU A 64 8.16 -1.07 -4.34
C LEU A 64 7.52 0.16 -3.70
N ASP A 65 7.30 0.09 -2.39
CA ASP A 65 6.74 1.16 -1.57
C ASP A 65 7.24 1.05 -0.13
N GLU A 66 7.10 2.11 0.67
CA GLU A 66 7.51 2.13 2.06
C GLU A 66 6.35 2.39 3.00
N ALA A 67 6.39 1.74 4.16
CA ALA A 67 5.46 2.01 5.24
C ALA A 67 6.13 2.08 6.61
N HIS A 68 5.53 2.90 7.47
CA HIS A 68 5.83 2.85 8.90
C HIS A 68 4.96 1.78 9.56
N ILE A 69 5.61 0.85 10.25
CA ILE A 69 4.96 -0.17 11.07
C ILE A 69 5.23 0.15 12.53
N HIS A 70 4.19 0.17 13.34
CA HIS A 70 4.26 0.61 14.73
C HIS A 70 4.24 -0.59 15.69
N GLN A 71 4.99 -0.46 16.80
CA GLN A 71 4.95 -1.43 17.90
C GLN A 71 3.64 -1.32 18.68
N ASP A 72 3.13 -0.10 18.81
CA ASP A 72 1.83 0.17 19.42
C ASP A 72 0.68 -0.30 18.54
N VAL A 73 -0.48 -0.43 19.14
CA VAL A 73 -1.68 -0.93 18.49
C VAL A 73 -2.17 0.00 17.38
N ASP A 74 -2.34 -0.54 16.19
CA ASP A 74 -3.16 0.07 15.14
C ASP A 74 -4.64 -0.24 15.39
N LEU A 75 -5.50 0.76 15.27
CA LEU A 75 -6.94 0.60 15.47
C LEU A 75 -7.63 0.26 14.15
N GLY A 76 -8.17 -0.94 14.08
CA GLY A 76 -9.01 -1.42 12.99
C GLY A 76 -10.48 -1.57 13.41
N HIS A 77 -11.27 -2.21 12.56
CA HIS A 77 -12.63 -2.61 12.89
C HIS A 77 -12.60 -3.99 13.56
N GLY A 78 -13.42 -4.17 14.59
CA GLY A 78 -13.57 -5.44 15.30
C GLY A 78 -14.99 -5.67 15.75
N TRP A 79 -15.32 -6.91 16.10
CA TRP A 79 -16.59 -7.27 16.68
C TRP A 79 -16.56 -6.96 18.17
N GLY A 80 -17.57 -6.23 18.65
CA GLY A 80 -17.75 -5.89 20.04
C GLY A 80 -19.20 -5.96 20.44
N GLU A 81 -19.48 -5.96 21.73
CA GLU A 81 -20.84 -5.98 22.27
C GLU A 81 -21.62 -4.73 21.85
N ARG A 82 -22.85 -4.92 21.36
CA ARG A 82 -23.69 -3.82 20.90
C ARG A 82 -23.95 -2.83 22.02
N GLY A 83 -23.69 -1.55 21.75
CA GLY A 83 -23.88 -0.48 22.72
C GLY A 83 -22.71 -0.25 23.69
N LYS A 84 -21.68 -1.10 23.65
CA LYS A 84 -20.43 -0.89 24.42
C LYS A 84 -19.28 -0.44 23.53
N ARG A 85 -18.34 0.30 24.12
CA ARG A 85 -17.10 0.65 23.42
C ARG A 85 -16.17 -0.54 23.39
N PHE A 86 -15.57 -0.79 22.24
CA PHE A 86 -14.50 -1.76 22.07
C PHE A 86 -13.16 -1.08 22.38
N HIS A 87 -12.46 -1.57 23.39
CA HIS A 87 -11.16 -1.05 23.83
C HIS A 87 -10.09 -2.10 23.57
N VAL A 88 -8.94 -1.65 23.10
CA VAL A 88 -7.75 -2.47 22.93
C VAL A 88 -6.66 -1.91 23.86
N ALA A 89 -5.97 -2.79 24.58
CA ALA A 89 -4.89 -2.38 25.45
C ALA A 89 -3.70 -1.87 24.64
N SER A 90 -3.18 -0.70 24.99
CA SER A 90 -1.91 -0.16 24.52
C SER A 90 -0.97 -0.05 25.71
N SER A 91 0.18 -0.68 25.64
CA SER A 91 1.25 -0.59 26.64
C SER A 91 2.32 0.43 26.29
N SER A 92 2.21 1.04 25.10
CA SER A 92 3.21 1.96 24.55
C SER A 92 2.55 3.17 23.86
N PRO A 93 1.65 3.92 24.54
CA PRO A 93 0.90 5.01 23.91
C PRO A 93 1.86 6.08 23.38
N GLY A 94 1.76 6.36 22.08
CA GLY A 94 2.57 7.40 21.42
C GLY A 94 4.01 7.02 21.10
N LEU A 95 4.45 5.81 21.40
CA LEU A 95 5.69 5.27 20.85
C LEU A 95 5.46 4.82 19.41
N SER A 96 5.68 5.73 18.45
CA SER A 96 6.05 5.30 17.11
C SER A 96 7.27 4.38 17.28
N ALA A 97 7.09 3.11 16.91
CA ALA A 97 8.09 2.09 17.22
C ALA A 97 9.40 2.44 16.54
N LYS A 98 10.32 2.92 17.31
CA LYS A 98 11.74 2.82 16.98
C LYS A 98 12.14 1.38 17.28
N VAL A 99 11.82 0.47 16.34
CA VAL A 99 12.28 -0.92 16.43
C VAL A 99 13.79 -0.88 16.41
N LEU A 100 14.45 -1.39 17.44
CA LEU A 100 15.89 -1.52 17.48
C LEU A 100 16.29 -2.87 16.88
N PHE A 101 16.80 -2.86 15.67
CA PHE A 101 17.53 -4.01 15.13
C PHE A 101 19.03 -3.69 15.20
N SER A 102 19.83 -4.54 15.86
CA SER A 102 21.28 -4.30 16.08
C SER A 102 21.60 -2.93 16.68
N GLY A 103 20.78 -2.43 17.63
CA GLY A 103 21.02 -1.15 18.31
C GLY A 103 20.60 0.08 17.50
N LYS A 104 20.04 -0.06 16.31
CA LYS A 104 19.52 1.06 15.49
C LYS A 104 18.00 1.04 15.45
N PRO A 105 17.35 2.23 15.52
CA PRO A 105 15.89 2.29 15.39
C PRO A 105 15.45 1.91 13.98
N LEU A 106 14.59 0.90 13.86
CA LEU A 106 13.90 0.55 12.63
C LEU A 106 12.49 1.13 12.72
N SER A 107 12.21 2.14 11.93
CA SER A 107 10.89 2.78 11.90
C SER A 107 10.22 2.67 10.55
N LEU A 108 10.87 2.05 9.58
CA LEU A 108 10.42 1.98 8.21
C LEU A 108 10.60 0.56 7.66
N THR A 109 9.71 0.20 6.77
CA THR A 109 9.77 -1.08 6.07
C THR A 109 9.59 -0.84 4.59
N TYR A 110 10.51 -1.37 3.77
CA TYR A 110 10.33 -1.47 2.33
C TYR A 110 9.52 -2.73 2.03
N GLY A 111 8.42 -2.56 1.30
CA GLY A 111 7.63 -3.64 0.76
C GLY A 111 7.86 -3.77 -0.74
N LEU A 112 8.08 -4.98 -1.17
CA LEU A 112 8.21 -5.31 -2.58
C LEU A 112 7.18 -6.36 -2.95
N TYR A 113 6.52 -6.17 -4.08
CA TYR A 113 5.67 -7.16 -4.69
C TYR A 113 6.32 -7.63 -5.99
N LEU A 114 6.74 -8.90 -6.02
CA LEU A 114 7.30 -9.57 -7.18
C LEU A 114 6.13 -10.11 -8.02
N TYR A 115 5.74 -9.33 -9.02
CA TYR A 115 4.52 -9.56 -9.79
C TYR A 115 4.47 -10.94 -10.46
N ASN A 116 5.55 -11.35 -11.13
CA ASN A 116 5.60 -12.60 -11.85
C ASN A 116 5.48 -13.83 -10.93
N GLU A 117 6.01 -13.73 -9.72
CA GLU A 117 6.05 -14.84 -8.76
C GLU A 117 4.82 -14.86 -7.84
N GLY A 118 4.07 -13.76 -7.77
CA GLY A 118 3.01 -13.59 -6.76
C GLY A 118 3.56 -13.63 -5.34
N GLN A 119 4.76 -13.09 -5.12
CA GLN A 119 5.43 -13.09 -3.82
C GLN A 119 5.71 -11.68 -3.34
N VAL A 120 5.89 -11.54 -2.03
CA VAL A 120 6.24 -10.28 -1.39
C VAL A 120 7.57 -10.38 -0.66
N ARG A 121 8.23 -9.22 -0.48
CA ARG A 121 9.35 -9.04 0.44
C ARG A 121 9.05 -7.87 1.35
N VAL A 122 9.39 -8.02 2.63
CA VAL A 122 9.13 -7.01 3.67
C VAL A 122 10.43 -6.76 4.42
N TRP A 123 11.17 -5.74 4.02
CA TRP A 123 12.52 -5.48 4.53
C TRP A 123 12.56 -4.29 5.47
N PRO A 124 12.91 -4.49 6.74
CA PRO A 124 12.98 -3.41 7.71
C PRO A 124 14.26 -2.57 7.54
N TYR A 125 14.09 -1.24 7.65
CA TYR A 125 15.15 -0.24 7.60
C TYR A 125 14.96 0.84 8.67
N ALA A 126 16.03 1.56 8.99
CA ALA A 126 15.97 2.61 10.01
C ALA A 126 15.16 3.84 9.54
N ARG A 127 15.19 4.15 8.25
CA ARG A 127 14.51 5.31 7.65
C ARG A 127 14.45 5.20 6.13
N ALA A 128 13.53 5.93 5.49
CA ALA A 128 13.53 6.14 4.04
C ALA A 128 14.55 7.22 3.68
N ASN A 129 15.53 6.88 2.88
CA ASN A 129 16.51 7.80 2.31
C ASN A 129 17.19 7.19 1.09
N GLY A 130 17.96 7.98 0.34
CA GLY A 130 18.64 7.51 -0.87
C GLY A 130 19.64 6.38 -0.63
N GLU A 131 20.33 6.37 0.51
CA GLU A 131 21.30 5.33 0.88
C GLU A 131 20.61 3.97 1.07
N HIS A 132 19.53 3.94 1.87
CA HIS A 132 18.77 2.71 2.08
C HIS A 132 18.05 2.26 0.81
N THR A 133 17.55 3.19 -0.01
CA THR A 133 16.97 2.85 -1.31
C THR A 133 18.00 2.19 -2.23
N ILE A 134 19.25 2.68 -2.25
CA ILE A 134 20.35 2.04 -2.98
C ILE A 134 20.61 0.63 -2.45
N ASP A 135 20.62 0.46 -1.14
CA ASP A 135 20.81 -0.86 -0.52
C ASP A 135 19.69 -1.83 -0.88
N VAL A 136 18.43 -1.37 -0.86
CA VAL A 136 17.27 -2.16 -1.33
C VAL A 136 17.44 -2.61 -2.78
N LEU A 137 17.85 -1.72 -3.68
CA LEU A 137 18.08 -2.06 -5.09
C LEU A 137 19.23 -3.08 -5.25
N ARG A 138 20.31 -2.94 -4.49
CA ARG A 138 21.42 -3.91 -4.46
C ARG A 138 20.96 -5.27 -3.97
N ARG A 139 20.21 -5.30 -2.88
CA ARG A 139 19.65 -6.53 -2.32
C ARG A 139 18.70 -7.21 -3.30
N LEU A 140 17.82 -6.45 -3.94
CA LEU A 140 16.90 -6.97 -4.96
C LEU A 140 17.68 -7.58 -6.14
N ARG A 141 18.74 -6.91 -6.62
CA ARG A 141 19.59 -7.45 -7.68
C ARG A 141 20.34 -8.71 -7.24
N ALA A 142 20.78 -8.77 -5.97
CA ALA A 142 21.47 -9.96 -5.44
C ALA A 142 20.51 -11.17 -5.30
N GLU A 143 19.24 -10.95 -4.96
CA GLU A 143 18.22 -12.02 -4.93
C GLU A 143 17.84 -12.49 -6.35
N LEU A 144 17.91 -11.61 -7.36
CA LEU A 144 17.51 -11.86 -8.74
C LEU A 144 18.62 -11.48 -9.73
N PRO A 145 19.77 -12.22 -9.74
CA PRO A 145 20.97 -11.81 -10.45
C PRO A 145 20.83 -11.80 -11.98
N ASP A 146 20.12 -12.78 -12.55
CA ASP A 146 20.09 -13.06 -13.99
C ASP A 146 18.81 -12.57 -14.68
N VAL A 147 17.95 -11.84 -13.96
CA VAL A 147 16.64 -11.41 -14.46
C VAL A 147 16.66 -9.94 -14.82
N LYS A 148 16.08 -9.57 -15.97
CA LYS A 148 15.82 -8.17 -16.28
C LYS A 148 14.79 -7.61 -15.29
N LEU A 149 15.17 -6.58 -14.53
CA LEU A 149 14.32 -5.99 -13.50
C LEU A 149 13.68 -4.67 -13.96
N VAL A 150 12.39 -4.54 -13.70
CA VAL A 150 11.65 -3.28 -13.81
C VAL A 150 11.03 -2.98 -12.45
N VAL A 151 11.35 -1.83 -11.88
CA VAL A 151 10.84 -1.41 -10.56
C VAL A 151 9.88 -0.24 -10.73
N VAL A 152 8.63 -0.45 -10.32
CA VAL A 152 7.60 0.57 -10.17
C VAL A 152 7.63 1.08 -8.74
N TRP A 153 7.75 2.38 -8.54
CA TRP A 153 7.78 3.03 -7.24
C TRP A 153 7.18 4.42 -7.24
N ASP A 154 6.98 5.01 -6.09
CA ASP A 154 6.46 6.37 -5.97
C ASP A 154 7.52 7.45 -6.32
N GLY A 155 7.06 8.69 -6.38
CA GLY A 155 7.90 9.85 -6.66
C GLY A 155 8.52 10.50 -5.42
N ALA A 156 8.81 9.77 -4.34
CA ALA A 156 9.42 10.32 -3.14
C ALA A 156 10.73 11.08 -3.45
N PRO A 157 11.08 12.14 -2.68
CA PRO A 157 12.27 12.95 -2.98
C PRO A 157 13.56 12.13 -3.03
N TYR A 158 13.72 11.15 -2.15
CA TYR A 158 14.90 10.28 -2.11
C TYR A 158 14.95 9.29 -3.28
N HIS A 159 13.80 8.88 -3.86
CA HIS A 159 13.76 8.08 -5.10
C HIS A 159 14.24 8.87 -6.32
N ARG A 160 14.12 10.19 -6.29
CA ARG A 160 14.57 11.08 -7.38
C ARG A 160 16.05 11.49 -7.28
N ALA A 161 16.74 11.06 -6.23
CA ALA A 161 18.16 11.38 -6.04
C ALA A 161 19.01 10.81 -7.18
N ARG A 162 19.91 11.64 -7.74
CA ARG A 162 20.79 11.26 -8.86
C ARG A 162 21.59 9.99 -8.56
N ALA A 163 22.06 9.82 -7.32
CA ALA A 163 22.82 8.64 -6.90
C ALA A 163 21.99 7.34 -6.99
N VAL A 164 20.69 7.39 -6.66
CA VAL A 164 19.79 6.24 -6.74
C VAL A 164 19.59 5.82 -8.20
N TRP A 165 19.35 6.78 -9.10
CA TRP A 165 19.20 6.49 -10.53
C TRP A 165 20.49 5.96 -11.16
N ALA A 166 21.64 6.53 -10.79
CA ALA A 166 22.93 6.04 -11.25
C ALA A 166 23.20 4.59 -10.80
N GLU A 167 22.85 4.27 -9.55
CA GLU A 167 23.02 2.91 -9.05
C GLU A 167 22.04 1.93 -9.70
N ALA A 168 20.76 2.31 -9.90
CA ALA A 168 19.81 1.49 -10.64
C ALA A 168 20.30 1.16 -12.05
N ALA A 169 20.83 2.16 -12.76
CA ALA A 169 21.43 1.96 -14.09
C ALA A 169 22.63 1.01 -14.04
N ARG A 170 23.52 1.17 -13.03
CA ARG A 170 24.68 0.28 -12.82
C ARG A 170 24.26 -1.17 -12.57
N LEU A 171 23.14 -1.36 -11.87
CA LEU A 171 22.56 -2.67 -11.54
C LEU A 171 21.71 -3.25 -12.70
N GLY A 172 21.55 -2.53 -13.81
CA GLY A 172 20.67 -2.95 -14.91
C GLY A 172 19.20 -3.00 -14.53
N ILE A 173 18.77 -2.13 -13.60
CA ILE A 173 17.38 -2.02 -13.15
C ILE A 173 16.71 -0.86 -13.87
N THR A 174 15.60 -1.12 -14.56
CA THR A 174 14.76 -0.09 -15.16
C THR A 174 13.79 0.46 -14.10
N LEU A 175 13.76 1.78 -13.95
CA LEU A 175 12.88 2.45 -13.00
C LEU A 175 11.65 3.04 -13.72
N ALA A 176 10.47 2.77 -13.18
CA ALA A 176 9.18 3.26 -13.67
C ALA A 176 8.48 4.06 -12.54
N PRO A 177 8.74 5.38 -12.42
CA PRO A 177 8.14 6.17 -11.35
C PRO A 177 6.65 6.42 -11.59
N LEU A 178 5.85 6.22 -10.54
CA LEU A 178 4.43 6.56 -10.51
C LEU A 178 4.22 8.07 -10.64
N PRO A 179 3.14 8.50 -11.30
CA PRO A 179 2.71 9.88 -11.21
C PRO A 179 2.35 10.24 -9.78
N GLY A 180 2.65 11.47 -9.38
CA GLY A 180 2.36 11.95 -8.04
C GLY A 180 0.87 11.81 -7.68
N TYR A 181 0.60 11.49 -6.41
CA TYR A 181 -0.75 11.30 -5.89
C TYR A 181 -1.56 10.17 -6.54
N SER A 182 -0.92 9.04 -6.83
CA SER A 182 -1.54 7.87 -7.44
C SER A 182 -1.32 6.56 -6.64
N PRO A 183 -1.62 6.53 -5.33
CA PRO A 183 -1.40 5.35 -4.48
C PRO A 183 -2.25 4.15 -4.91
N ASP A 184 -3.38 4.40 -5.57
CA ASP A 184 -4.26 3.37 -6.11
C ASP A 184 -3.64 2.57 -7.27
N LEU A 185 -2.59 3.10 -7.91
CA LEU A 185 -1.80 2.38 -8.91
C LEU A 185 -0.63 1.58 -8.30
N MET A 186 -0.49 1.60 -6.96
CA MET A 186 0.56 0.88 -6.22
C MET A 186 -0.02 -0.35 -5.51
N PRO A 187 0.19 -1.57 -6.02
CA PRO A 187 -0.33 -2.80 -5.39
C PRO A 187 0.17 -3.00 -3.95
N VAL A 188 1.37 -2.52 -3.63
CA VAL A 188 1.97 -2.65 -2.30
C VAL A 188 1.18 -1.93 -1.21
N GLU A 189 0.34 -0.95 -1.53
CA GLU A 189 -0.61 -0.35 -0.58
C GLU A 189 -1.60 -1.39 -0.01
N ALA A 190 -1.98 -2.39 -0.80
CA ALA A 190 -2.80 -3.50 -0.33
C ALA A 190 -2.02 -4.45 0.59
N LEU A 191 -0.72 -4.62 0.36
CA LEU A 191 0.17 -5.36 1.25
C LEU A 191 0.22 -4.71 2.64
N TRP A 192 0.35 -3.39 2.71
CA TRP A 192 0.36 -2.66 3.98
C TRP A 192 -0.94 -2.80 4.76
N ARG A 193 -2.07 -2.80 4.06
CA ARG A 193 -3.37 -3.06 4.69
C ARG A 193 -3.42 -4.48 5.24
N TRP A 194 -3.02 -5.48 4.46
CA TRP A 194 -3.00 -6.88 4.88
C TRP A 194 -2.07 -7.11 6.07
N LEU A 195 -0.86 -6.56 6.02
CA LEU A 195 0.09 -6.64 7.12
C LEU A 195 -0.50 -6.02 8.40
N ARG A 196 -1.15 -4.85 8.31
CA ARG A 196 -1.80 -4.26 9.48
C ARG A 196 -2.95 -5.11 10.01
N GLU A 197 -3.77 -5.68 9.14
CA GLU A 197 -4.86 -6.58 9.53
C GLU A 197 -4.35 -7.79 10.34
N ASP A 198 -3.24 -8.40 9.91
CA ASP A 198 -2.75 -9.64 10.50
C ASP A 198 -1.72 -9.42 11.63
N VAL A 199 -1.03 -8.29 11.66
CA VAL A 199 0.10 -8.08 12.58
C VAL A 199 -0.16 -6.99 13.61
N THR A 200 -0.70 -5.84 13.25
CA THR A 200 -0.76 -4.67 14.13
C THR A 200 -2.15 -4.27 14.58
N TYR A 201 -3.23 -4.65 13.85
CA TYR A 201 -4.58 -4.33 14.29
C TYR A 201 -4.92 -5.03 15.60
N HIS A 202 -5.32 -4.22 16.59
CA HIS A 202 -5.70 -4.66 17.92
C HIS A 202 -4.62 -5.42 18.69
N HIS A 203 -3.36 -5.31 18.24
CA HIS A 203 -2.24 -5.96 18.87
C HIS A 203 -1.10 -4.98 19.18
N CYS A 204 -0.72 -4.90 20.45
CA CYS A 204 0.43 -4.15 20.90
C CYS A 204 1.60 -5.13 21.14
N HIS A 205 2.72 -4.91 20.46
CA HIS A 205 3.90 -5.76 20.58
C HIS A 205 4.73 -5.36 21.80
N ALA A 206 5.09 -6.34 22.63
CA ALA A 206 5.86 -6.08 23.86
C ALA A 206 7.25 -5.50 23.56
N THR A 207 7.87 -5.96 22.47
CA THR A 207 9.18 -5.50 22.02
C THR A 207 9.22 -5.31 20.51
N ALA A 208 10.20 -4.55 20.07
CA ALA A 208 10.51 -4.37 18.66
C ALA A 208 10.86 -5.69 17.95
N ASN A 209 11.54 -6.61 18.65
CA ASN A 209 11.87 -7.93 18.13
C ASN A 209 10.63 -8.79 17.93
N ASP A 210 9.61 -8.66 18.78
CA ASP A 210 8.34 -9.37 18.62
C ASP A 210 7.64 -8.90 17.35
N LEU A 211 7.59 -7.59 17.11
CA LEU A 211 7.04 -7.04 15.88
C LEU A 211 7.81 -7.55 14.65
N THR A 212 9.14 -7.50 14.67
CA THR A 212 9.97 -7.97 13.55
C THR A 212 9.73 -9.46 13.25
N ARG A 213 9.66 -10.30 14.29
CA ARG A 213 9.34 -11.73 14.12
C ARG A 213 7.95 -11.95 13.54
N ARG A 214 6.95 -11.18 13.96
CA ARG A 214 5.58 -11.27 13.43
C ARG A 214 5.51 -10.83 11.98
N VAL A 215 6.23 -9.77 11.60
CA VAL A 215 6.34 -9.31 10.21
C VAL A 215 7.01 -10.38 9.34
N ALA A 216 8.12 -10.99 9.81
CA ALA A 216 8.78 -12.07 9.08
C ALA A 216 7.90 -13.33 8.96
N ALA A 217 7.16 -13.67 10.02
CA ALA A 217 6.21 -14.78 9.97
C ALA A 217 5.05 -14.51 9.00
N PHE A 218 4.54 -13.27 8.97
CA PHE A 218 3.53 -12.83 8.00
C PHE A 218 4.06 -12.99 6.56
N GLU A 219 5.26 -12.46 6.25
CA GLU A 219 5.89 -12.61 4.93
C GLU A 219 6.00 -14.10 4.53
N ALA A 220 6.52 -14.94 5.42
CA ALA A 220 6.67 -16.37 5.16
C ALA A 220 5.32 -17.05 4.90
N GLN A 221 4.28 -16.68 5.66
CA GLN A 221 2.94 -17.25 5.53
C GLN A 221 2.27 -16.85 4.22
N VAL A 222 2.27 -15.57 3.85
CA VAL A 222 1.58 -15.10 2.63
C VAL A 222 2.25 -15.64 1.38
N ASN A 223 3.57 -15.79 1.39
CA ASN A 223 4.33 -16.35 0.27
C ASN A 223 4.10 -17.85 0.04
N GLN A 224 3.42 -18.57 0.96
CA GLN A 224 2.99 -19.95 0.74
C GLN A 224 1.84 -20.06 -0.28
N ASN A 225 1.13 -18.95 -0.54
CA ASN A 225 0.02 -18.94 -1.48
C ASN A 225 0.13 -17.76 -2.46
N PRO A 226 0.94 -17.89 -3.53
CA PRO A 226 1.13 -16.84 -4.54
C PRO A 226 -0.17 -16.37 -5.20
N CYS A 227 -1.15 -17.27 -5.39
CA CYS A 227 -2.44 -16.89 -5.95
C CYS A 227 -3.20 -15.92 -5.03
N ALA A 228 -3.21 -16.19 -3.71
CA ALA A 228 -3.85 -15.29 -2.76
C ALA A 228 -3.13 -13.93 -2.67
N VAL A 229 -1.81 -13.91 -2.84
CA VAL A 229 -1.04 -12.65 -2.95
C VAL A 229 -1.46 -11.89 -4.20
N ALA A 230 -1.48 -12.54 -5.36
CA ALA A 230 -1.88 -11.93 -6.63
C ALA A 230 -3.32 -11.40 -6.59
N ASP A 231 -4.24 -12.14 -5.97
CA ASP A 231 -5.64 -11.73 -5.82
C ASP A 231 -5.81 -10.48 -4.93
N ARG A 232 -4.95 -10.31 -3.91
CA ARG A 232 -5.00 -9.14 -3.02
C ARG A 232 -4.21 -7.94 -3.54
N LEU A 233 -3.08 -8.16 -4.20
CA LEU A 233 -2.19 -7.13 -4.71
C LEU A 233 -2.44 -6.86 -6.20
N TRP A 234 -3.69 -6.61 -6.53
CA TRP A 234 -4.14 -6.49 -7.91
C TRP A 234 -4.22 -5.03 -8.39
N VAL A 235 -3.80 -4.80 -9.62
CA VAL A 235 -3.81 -3.46 -10.25
C VAL A 235 -4.92 -3.31 -11.29
N LYS A 236 -5.55 -4.40 -11.74
CA LYS A 236 -6.41 -4.45 -12.93
C LYS A 236 -7.62 -3.52 -12.89
N ASP A 237 -8.33 -3.45 -11.76
CA ASP A 237 -9.53 -2.61 -11.61
C ASP A 237 -9.21 -1.11 -11.60
N HIS A 238 -7.91 -0.76 -11.45
CA HIS A 238 -7.42 0.61 -11.47
C HIS A 238 -6.90 1.04 -12.84
N LEU A 239 -6.82 0.10 -13.79
CA LEU A 239 -6.32 0.35 -15.16
C LEU A 239 -7.44 0.59 -16.17
N ASP A 240 -8.72 0.57 -15.77
CA ASP A 240 -9.82 0.89 -16.67
C ASP A 240 -9.88 2.42 -16.92
N PRO A 241 -9.58 2.89 -18.15
CA PRO A 241 -9.64 4.30 -18.49
C PRO A 241 -11.04 4.90 -18.36
N HIS A 242 -12.11 4.09 -18.40
CA HIS A 242 -13.48 4.56 -18.22
C HIS A 242 -13.79 4.80 -16.75
N GLU A 243 -13.36 3.94 -15.83
CA GLU A 243 -13.49 4.19 -14.39
C GLU A 243 -12.66 5.41 -13.95
N GLU A 244 -11.47 5.60 -14.50
CA GLU A 244 -10.63 6.76 -14.25
C GLU A 244 -11.31 8.07 -14.72
N LYS A 245 -11.92 8.09 -15.91
CA LYS A 245 -12.69 9.25 -16.39
C LYS A 245 -13.87 9.60 -15.49
N LEU A 246 -14.61 8.60 -15.02
CA LEU A 246 -15.75 8.80 -14.10
C LEU A 246 -15.32 9.33 -12.73
N ARG A 247 -14.08 9.09 -12.29
CA ARG A 247 -13.53 9.63 -11.04
C ARG A 247 -13.20 11.12 -11.10
N PHE A 248 -12.94 11.65 -12.29
CA PHE A 248 -12.50 13.03 -12.52
C PHE A 248 -13.53 13.91 -13.26
N SER A 249 -14.68 13.37 -13.61
CA SER A 249 -15.72 14.09 -14.37
C SER A 249 -16.82 14.74 -13.51
N ASN A 250 -16.54 15.08 -12.25
CA ASN A 250 -17.42 15.91 -11.41
C ASN A 250 -16.72 17.16 -10.92
#